data_257240ba5da6009a0587751e49f05420
#
_entry.id   257240ba5da6009a0587751e49f05420
#
_cell.length_a   1.000
_cell.length_b   1.000
_cell.length_c   1.000
_cell.angle_alpha   90.00
_cell.angle_beta   90.00
_cell.angle_gamma   90.00
#
_symmetry.space_group_name_H-M   'P 1'
#
loop_
_entity.id
_entity.type
_entity.pdbx_description
1 polymer ?
#
loop_
_entity_poly.entity_id
_entity_poly.type
_entity_poly.pdbx_seq_one_letter_code
_entity_poly.pdbx_strand_id
1 'polypeptide(L)'
;MQIYGYPGDRVDFVSKSGSAGSILFGDPRSLVEEFFGTPHTDSGDEVTYFNGSITVAFADGKVESITVTPGTTREKVEVYLGHDKLNGLTELADAPGVSAVVSHELTAVTFR
;
A
#
# COMPACT_ATOMS: atom_id res chain seq x y z
N MET A 1 -8.77 -4.10 -7.42
CA MET A 1 -7.50 -4.54 -6.80
C MET A 1 -7.72 -4.78 -5.32
N GLN A 2 -7.20 -5.87 -4.81
CA GLN A 2 -7.22 -6.19 -3.39
C GLN A 2 -5.81 -6.11 -2.84
N ILE A 3 -5.65 -5.46 -1.69
CA ILE A 3 -4.35 -5.22 -1.07
C ILE A 3 -4.42 -5.72 0.37
N TYR A 4 -3.51 -6.61 0.73
CA TYR A 4 -3.46 -7.25 2.05
C TYR A 4 -2.16 -6.87 2.74
N GLY A 5 -2.26 -6.11 3.84
CA GLY A 5 -1.10 -5.70 4.62
C GLY A 5 -0.79 -6.68 5.74
N TYR A 6 0.47 -7.03 5.86
CA TYR A 6 1.03 -7.85 6.94
C TYR A 6 2.17 -7.06 7.58
N PRO A 7 1.88 -6.27 8.62
CA PRO A 7 2.89 -5.39 9.24
C PRO A 7 4.15 -6.14 9.66
N GLY A 8 5.29 -5.52 9.41
CA GLY A 8 6.60 -6.11 9.70
C GLY A 8 7.08 -7.15 8.68
N ASP A 9 6.24 -7.53 7.72
CA ASP A 9 6.54 -8.59 6.76
C ASP A 9 6.40 -8.08 5.31
N ARG A 10 5.17 -7.92 4.84
CA ARG A 10 4.92 -7.63 3.43
C ARG A 10 3.55 -7.03 3.18
N VAL A 11 3.33 -6.63 1.92
CA VAL A 11 1.99 -6.29 1.41
C VAL A 11 1.75 -7.12 0.15
N ASP A 12 0.63 -7.82 0.11
CA ASP A 12 0.22 -8.63 -1.02
C ASP A 12 -0.76 -7.85 -1.90
N PHE A 13 -0.60 -7.98 -3.21
CA PHE A 13 -1.45 -7.32 -4.20
C PHE A 13 -2.10 -8.35 -5.11
N VAL A 14 -3.42 -8.26 -5.26
CA VAL A 14 -4.17 -9.13 -6.17
C VAL A 14 -4.91 -8.24 -7.15
N SER A 15 -4.59 -8.36 -8.43
CA SER A 15 -5.25 -7.58 -9.48
C SER A 15 -6.64 -8.12 -9.80
N LYS A 16 -7.43 -7.32 -10.51
CA LYS A 16 -8.76 -7.72 -10.96
C LYS A 16 -8.72 -8.97 -11.85
N SER A 17 -7.64 -9.17 -12.60
CA SER A 17 -7.45 -10.34 -13.45
C SER A 17 -7.01 -11.59 -12.70
N GLY A 18 -6.75 -11.47 -11.38
CA GLY A 18 -6.29 -12.57 -10.54
C GLY A 18 -4.78 -12.71 -10.45
N SER A 19 -4.00 -11.86 -11.13
CA SER A 19 -2.55 -11.84 -10.94
C SER A 19 -2.22 -11.38 -9.53
N ALA A 20 -1.32 -12.09 -8.86
CA ALA A 20 -0.94 -11.80 -7.48
C ALA A 20 0.57 -11.64 -7.34
N GLY A 21 0.98 -10.85 -6.37
CA GLY A 21 2.39 -10.68 -6.02
C GLY A 21 2.52 -9.96 -4.71
N SER A 22 3.75 -9.90 -4.20
CA SER A 22 4.04 -9.33 -2.88
C SER A 22 5.23 -8.40 -2.96
N ILE A 23 5.19 -7.34 -2.14
CA ILE A 23 6.34 -6.50 -1.87
C ILE A 23 6.67 -6.68 -0.39
N LEU A 24 7.90 -7.11 -0.12
CA LEU A 24 8.40 -7.30 1.23
C LEU A 24 9.05 -6.01 1.73
N PHE A 25 8.88 -5.69 3.01
CA PHE A 25 9.63 -4.60 3.60
C PHE A 25 11.11 -4.95 3.58
N GLY A 26 11.94 -4.02 3.11
CA GLY A 26 13.36 -4.26 2.86
C GLY A 26 13.69 -4.65 1.42
N ASP A 27 12.70 -4.88 0.56
CA ASP A 27 12.95 -5.12 -0.86
C ASP A 27 13.62 -3.91 -1.50
N PRO A 28 14.56 -4.11 -2.43
CA PRO A 28 15.17 -3.01 -3.15
C PRO A 28 14.16 -2.35 -4.10
N ARG A 29 14.37 -1.06 -4.35
CA ARG A 29 13.52 -0.29 -5.26
C ARG A 29 13.36 -0.94 -6.63
N SER A 30 14.40 -1.59 -7.15
CA SER A 30 14.34 -2.27 -8.45
C SER A 30 13.25 -3.34 -8.53
N LEU A 31 12.99 -4.05 -7.42
CA LEU A 31 11.91 -5.03 -7.38
C LEU A 31 10.53 -4.38 -7.43
N VAL A 32 10.37 -3.22 -6.80
CA VAL A 32 9.12 -2.46 -6.85
C VAL A 32 8.82 -2.01 -8.28
N GLU A 33 9.82 -1.48 -8.98
CA GLU A 33 9.68 -1.06 -10.38
C GLU A 33 9.44 -2.24 -11.31
N GLU A 34 10.08 -3.36 -11.07
CA GLU A 34 9.84 -4.58 -11.82
C GLU A 34 8.40 -5.07 -11.64
N PHE A 35 7.87 -4.96 -10.43
CA PHE A 35 6.51 -5.40 -10.11
C PHE A 35 5.42 -4.45 -10.68
N PHE A 36 5.56 -3.14 -10.46
CA PHE A 36 4.55 -2.16 -10.84
C PHE A 36 4.86 -1.42 -12.13
N GLY A 37 6.09 -1.42 -12.58
CA GLY A 37 6.51 -0.64 -13.75
C GLY A 37 6.92 0.79 -13.39
N THR A 38 6.72 1.70 -14.35
CA THR A 38 7.07 3.11 -14.18
C THR A 38 6.13 3.79 -13.19
N PRO A 39 6.65 4.50 -12.18
CA PRO A 39 5.82 5.20 -11.21
C PRO A 39 4.99 6.31 -11.84
N HIS A 40 3.85 6.60 -11.24
CA HIS A 40 3.03 7.76 -11.56
C HIS A 40 3.73 9.05 -11.15
N THR A 41 4.30 9.07 -9.93
CA THR A 41 5.19 10.14 -9.45
C THR A 41 6.40 9.54 -8.77
N ASP A 42 7.52 10.28 -8.77
CA ASP A 42 8.79 9.84 -8.21
C ASP A 42 9.52 11.04 -7.60
N SER A 43 9.67 11.05 -6.29
CA SER A 43 10.41 12.09 -5.57
C SER A 43 11.80 11.62 -5.10
N GLY A 44 12.23 10.42 -5.50
CA GLY A 44 13.48 9.79 -5.05
C GLY A 44 13.26 8.85 -3.88
N ASP A 45 12.79 9.37 -2.76
CA ASP A 45 12.53 8.55 -1.56
C ASP A 45 11.13 7.95 -1.53
N GLU A 46 10.27 8.35 -2.46
CA GLU A 46 8.88 7.95 -2.49
C GLU A 46 8.37 7.88 -3.92
N VAL A 47 7.70 6.81 -4.25
CA VAL A 47 7.07 6.63 -5.56
C VAL A 47 5.59 6.31 -5.38
N THR A 48 4.77 6.74 -6.35
CA THR A 48 3.34 6.45 -6.34
C THR A 48 2.92 5.69 -7.57
N TYR A 49 1.88 4.89 -7.43
CA TYR A 49 1.27 4.11 -8.49
C TYR A 49 -0.25 4.26 -8.46
N PHE A 50 -0.89 3.96 -9.57
CA PHE A 50 -2.35 3.97 -9.70
C PHE A 50 -2.96 5.27 -9.20
N ASN A 51 -2.49 6.38 -9.79
CA ASN A 51 -2.98 7.73 -9.48
C ASN A 51 -2.90 8.10 -7.98
N GLY A 52 -1.86 7.62 -7.32
CA GLY A 52 -1.62 7.91 -5.91
C GLY A 52 -2.32 6.99 -4.92
N SER A 53 -3.01 5.93 -5.40
CA SER A 53 -3.64 4.99 -4.49
C SER A 53 -2.63 4.10 -3.76
N ILE A 54 -1.42 3.95 -4.30
CA ILE A 54 -0.34 3.22 -3.66
C ILE A 54 0.88 4.15 -3.60
N THR A 55 1.43 4.32 -2.41
CA THR A 55 2.66 5.07 -2.18
C THR A 55 3.68 4.15 -1.52
N VAL A 56 4.86 4.03 -2.11
CA VAL A 56 5.96 3.24 -1.56
C VAL A 56 7.07 4.19 -1.14
N ALA A 57 7.42 4.18 0.14
CA ALA A 57 8.51 4.98 0.70
C ALA A 57 9.73 4.10 0.92
N PHE A 58 10.91 4.66 0.62
CA PHE A 58 12.20 3.97 0.71
C PHE A 58 13.09 4.61 1.76
N ALA A 59 13.84 3.78 2.47
CA ALA A 59 14.96 4.20 3.30
C ALA A 59 16.20 3.43 2.82
N ASP A 60 17.27 4.14 2.49
CA ASP A 60 18.49 3.55 1.92
C ASP A 60 18.22 2.66 0.69
N GLY A 61 17.29 3.08 -0.16
CA GLY A 61 16.93 2.37 -1.38
C GLY A 61 16.11 1.10 -1.17
N LYS A 62 15.62 0.87 0.05
CA LYS A 62 14.82 -0.29 0.40
C LYS A 62 13.43 0.11 0.88
N VAL A 63 12.44 -0.72 0.60
CA VAL A 63 11.05 -0.46 1.00
C VAL A 63 10.96 -0.33 2.52
N GLU A 64 10.53 0.84 2.99
CA GLU A 64 10.30 1.13 4.40
C GLU A 64 8.82 1.04 4.76
N SER A 65 7.96 1.61 3.92
CA SER A 65 6.52 1.61 4.17
C SER A 65 5.73 1.63 2.87
N ILE A 66 4.49 1.16 2.96
CA ILE A 66 3.55 1.18 1.84
C ILE A 66 2.25 1.78 2.35
N THR A 67 1.80 2.86 1.70
CA THR A 67 0.55 3.54 2.02
C THR A 67 -0.48 3.27 0.94
N VAL A 68 -1.68 2.89 1.34
CA VAL A 68 -2.81 2.68 0.46
C VAL A 68 -3.84 3.77 0.72
N THR A 69 -4.20 4.49 -0.35
CA THR A 69 -5.21 5.57 -0.31
C THR A 69 -6.34 5.21 -1.27
N PRO A 70 -7.37 4.50 -0.80
CA PRO A 70 -8.51 4.15 -1.65
C PRO A 70 -9.25 5.41 -2.09
N GLY A 71 -9.83 5.39 -3.29
CA GLY A 71 -10.66 6.48 -3.77
C GLY A 71 -9.95 7.51 -4.64
N THR A 72 -8.65 7.40 -4.88
CA THR A 72 -7.90 8.30 -5.77
C THR A 72 -7.93 7.86 -7.23
N THR A 73 -8.40 6.65 -7.50
CA THR A 73 -8.50 6.07 -8.83
C THR A 73 -9.91 5.54 -9.07
N ARG A 74 -10.29 5.39 -10.34
CA ARG A 74 -11.58 4.82 -10.72
C ARG A 74 -11.65 3.32 -10.46
N GLU A 75 -10.50 2.66 -10.42
CA GLU A 75 -10.43 1.25 -10.06
C GLU A 75 -10.76 1.08 -8.59
N LYS A 76 -11.58 0.08 -8.28
CA LYS A 76 -11.91 -0.24 -6.90
C LYS A 76 -10.68 -0.81 -6.19
N VAL A 77 -10.28 -0.15 -5.12
CA VAL A 77 -9.16 -0.57 -4.27
C VAL A 77 -9.72 -1.01 -2.92
N GLU A 78 -9.56 -2.28 -2.61
CA GLU A 78 -9.95 -2.85 -1.32
C GLU A 78 -8.69 -3.15 -0.51
N VAL A 79 -8.61 -2.63 0.70
CA VAL A 79 -7.45 -2.79 1.57
C VAL A 79 -7.81 -3.56 2.82
N TYR A 80 -6.93 -4.47 3.21
CA TYR A 80 -7.11 -5.39 4.35
C TYR A 80 -5.90 -5.34 5.26
N LEU A 81 -6.14 -5.48 6.56
CA LEU A 81 -5.11 -5.83 7.54
C LEU A 81 -5.26 -7.33 7.77
N GLY A 82 -4.32 -8.11 7.21
CA GLY A 82 -4.51 -9.55 7.13
C GLY A 82 -5.81 -9.88 6.38
N HIS A 83 -6.79 -10.41 7.05
CA HIS A 83 -8.10 -10.75 6.47
C HIS A 83 -9.20 -9.76 6.80
N ASP A 84 -8.90 -8.72 7.58
CA ASP A 84 -9.89 -7.73 8.03
C ASP A 84 -9.96 -6.55 7.07
N LYS A 85 -11.10 -6.35 6.42
CA LYS A 85 -11.30 -5.25 5.49
C LYS A 85 -11.27 -3.91 6.22
N LEU A 86 -10.47 -2.98 5.71
CA LEU A 86 -10.30 -1.66 6.32
C LEU A 86 -11.14 -0.56 5.66
N ASN A 87 -11.57 -0.75 4.42
CA ASN A 87 -12.40 0.25 3.74
C ASN A 87 -13.68 0.54 4.53
N GLY A 88 -14.00 1.82 4.67
CA GLY A 88 -15.22 2.24 5.35
C GLY A 88 -15.14 2.26 6.88
N LEU A 89 -14.02 1.86 7.47
CA LEU A 89 -13.87 1.93 8.92
C LEU A 89 -13.87 3.38 9.39
N THR A 90 -14.54 3.64 10.51
CA THR A 90 -14.59 4.95 11.13
C THR A 90 -13.53 5.13 12.21
N GLU A 91 -12.88 4.05 12.60
CA GLU A 91 -11.74 4.06 13.51
C GLU A 91 -10.89 2.82 13.28
N LEU A 92 -9.62 2.93 13.59
CA LEU A 92 -8.68 1.81 13.55
C LEU A 92 -7.76 1.93 14.76
N ALA A 93 -7.74 0.91 15.59
CA ALA A 93 -6.87 0.87 16.77
C ALA A 93 -5.40 0.89 16.35
N ASP A 94 -4.57 1.64 17.07
CA ASP A 94 -3.13 1.66 16.84
C ASP A 94 -2.55 0.27 17.05
N ALA A 95 -1.69 -0.14 16.11
CA ALA A 95 -0.98 -1.41 16.16
C ALA A 95 0.44 -1.21 15.62
N PRO A 96 1.43 -2.01 16.07
CA PRO A 96 2.77 -1.93 15.52
C PRO A 96 2.75 -2.14 14.01
N GLY A 97 3.38 -1.22 13.26
CA GLY A 97 3.48 -1.30 11.81
C GLY A 97 2.23 -0.93 11.04
N VAL A 98 1.20 -0.39 11.68
CA VAL A 98 -0.01 0.08 11.02
C VAL A 98 -0.39 1.44 11.54
N SER A 99 -0.60 2.40 10.63
CA SER A 99 -1.17 3.70 10.96
C SER A 99 -2.20 4.10 9.92
N ALA A 100 -3.25 4.80 10.34
CA ALA A 100 -4.33 5.17 9.45
C ALA A 100 -4.68 6.64 9.58
N VAL A 101 -5.16 7.22 8.48
CA VAL A 101 -5.79 8.53 8.47
C VAL A 101 -7.28 8.29 8.34
N VAL A 102 -8.05 8.76 9.31
CA VAL A 102 -9.50 8.63 9.35
C VAL A 102 -10.11 10.02 9.42
N SER A 103 -10.99 10.33 8.46
CA SER A 103 -11.81 11.56 8.47
C SER A 103 -13.23 11.16 8.86
N HIS A 104 -14.16 11.05 7.95
CA HIS A 104 -15.46 10.44 8.25
C HIS A 104 -15.34 8.91 8.26
N GLU A 105 -14.44 8.41 7.41
CA GLU A 105 -14.06 7.01 7.33
C GLU A 105 -12.57 6.95 6.97
N LEU A 106 -12.00 5.77 6.94
CA LEU A 106 -10.59 5.57 6.59
C LEU A 106 -10.30 6.12 5.20
N THR A 107 -9.34 7.03 5.10
CA THR A 107 -8.88 7.62 3.84
C THR A 107 -7.54 7.07 3.38
N ALA A 108 -6.69 6.67 4.31
CA ALA A 108 -5.39 6.08 3.98
C ALA A 108 -4.93 5.15 5.11
N VAL A 109 -4.16 4.14 4.77
CA VAL A 109 -3.51 3.26 5.75
C VAL A 109 -2.08 3.00 5.31
N THR A 110 -1.16 3.08 6.26
CA THR A 110 0.27 2.82 6.05
C THR A 110 0.68 1.56 6.79
N PHE A 111 1.31 0.65 6.04
CA PHE A 111 1.92 -0.57 6.57
C PHE A 111 3.44 -0.42 6.58
N ARG A 112 4.06 -0.88 7.66
CA ARG A 112 5.52 -0.87 7.79
C ARG A 112 6.02 -2.02 8.66
#